data_dcd171aedeb250dfc6df88b4b496f6d1
#
_entry.id   dcd171aedeb250dfc6df88b4b496f6d1
#
_cell.length_a   1.000
_cell.length_b   1.000
_cell.length_c   1.000
_cell.angle_alpha   90.00
_cell.angle_beta   90.00
_cell.angle_gamma   90.00
#
_symmetry.space_group_name_H-M   'P 1'
#
loop_
_entity.id
_entity.type
_entity.pdbx_description
1 polymer ?
#
loop_
_entity_poly.entity_id
_entity_poly.type
_entity_poly.pdbx_seq_one_letter_code
_entity_poly.pdbx_strand_id
1 'polypeptide(L)'
;YNAALKRLGDERPDFLAAVTDLTASACEKRNAVTPDAPGVFYQSVMSYCRRAQHGKFPLNMTYPIVKHFDGLNDGLVAVDSARWGERFTLLEPKGKRGISHGDVVDLNRENIPGFDVREFYVSLAADLKRRGF
;
A
#
# COMPACT_ATOMS: atom_id res chain seq x y z
N TYR A 1 7.35 -15.29 -16.10
CA TYR A 1 7.31 -15.12 -14.62
C TYR A 1 7.48 -16.46 -13.90
N ASN A 2 6.62 -17.46 -14.12
CA ASN A 2 6.70 -18.76 -13.41
C ASN A 2 8.07 -19.47 -13.59
N ALA A 3 8.68 -19.38 -14.76
CA ALA A 3 10.02 -19.94 -14.98
C ALA A 3 11.12 -19.22 -14.17
N ALA A 4 10.99 -17.92 -13.96
CA ALA A 4 11.91 -17.17 -13.11
C ALA A 4 11.70 -17.50 -11.63
N LEU A 5 10.47 -17.61 -11.16
CA LEU A 5 10.14 -17.99 -9.79
C LEU A 5 10.63 -19.41 -9.45
N LYS A 6 10.52 -20.36 -10.39
CA LYS A 6 11.10 -21.70 -10.23
C LYS A 6 12.62 -21.67 -10.04
N ARG A 7 13.32 -20.81 -10.78
CA ARG A 7 14.78 -20.63 -10.60
C ARG A 7 15.15 -20.02 -9.25
N LEU A 8 14.22 -19.30 -8.62
CA LEU A 8 14.38 -18.73 -7.29
C LEU A 8 13.94 -19.67 -6.16
N GLY A 9 13.59 -20.92 -6.49
CA GLY A 9 13.25 -21.96 -5.52
C GLY A 9 11.76 -22.15 -5.24
N ASP A 10 10.88 -21.46 -5.94
CA ASP A 10 9.44 -21.71 -5.85
C ASP A 10 9.08 -22.98 -6.62
N GLU A 11 8.62 -24.01 -5.89
CA GLU A 11 8.29 -25.31 -6.49
C GLU A 11 6.98 -25.27 -7.30
N ARG A 12 6.04 -24.39 -6.95
CA ARG A 12 4.72 -24.29 -7.55
C ARG A 12 4.31 -22.86 -7.89
N PRO A 13 5.07 -22.14 -8.68
CA PRO A 13 4.76 -20.74 -8.96
C PRO A 13 3.49 -20.63 -9.81
N ASP A 14 2.53 -19.89 -9.31
CA ASP A 14 1.33 -19.48 -10.03
C ASP A 14 1.15 -17.97 -9.94
N PHE A 15 1.83 -17.25 -10.80
CA PHE A 15 1.80 -15.81 -10.85
C PHE A 15 0.40 -15.27 -11.17
N LEU A 16 -0.36 -15.95 -12.04
CA LEU A 16 -1.70 -15.50 -12.40
C LEU A 16 -2.67 -15.65 -11.24
N ALA A 17 -2.62 -16.75 -10.50
CA ALA A 17 -3.42 -16.91 -9.29
C ALA A 17 -3.10 -15.82 -8.26
N ALA A 18 -1.81 -15.57 -8.00
CA ALA A 18 -1.37 -14.52 -7.07
C ALA A 18 -1.89 -13.13 -7.47
N VAL A 19 -1.80 -12.76 -8.75
CA VAL A 19 -2.31 -11.48 -9.26
C VAL A 19 -3.84 -11.42 -9.16
N THR A 20 -4.53 -12.52 -9.47
CA THR A 20 -6.00 -12.61 -9.37
C THR A 20 -6.47 -12.40 -7.93
N ASP A 21 -5.77 -12.98 -6.96
CA ASP A 21 -6.07 -12.82 -5.54
C ASP A 21 -5.91 -11.38 -5.01
N LEU A 22 -5.13 -10.57 -5.70
CA LEU A 22 -4.90 -9.16 -5.37
C LEU A 22 -5.83 -8.19 -6.11
N THR A 23 -6.75 -8.70 -6.95
CA THR A 23 -7.73 -7.83 -7.60
C THR A 23 -8.74 -7.26 -6.60
N ALA A 24 -9.26 -6.07 -6.87
CA ALA A 24 -10.25 -5.41 -6.00
C ALA A 24 -11.44 -6.34 -5.70
N SER A 25 -11.99 -7.01 -6.73
CA SER A 25 -13.13 -7.92 -6.57
C SER A 25 -12.82 -9.17 -5.73
N ALA A 26 -11.59 -9.71 -5.83
CA ALA A 26 -11.18 -10.84 -4.99
C ALA A 26 -10.97 -10.39 -3.53
N CYS A 27 -10.37 -9.22 -3.33
CA CYS A 27 -10.20 -8.63 -2.00
C CYS A 27 -11.55 -8.33 -1.34
N GLU A 28 -12.50 -7.74 -2.05
CA GLU A 28 -13.87 -7.49 -1.53
C GLU A 28 -14.55 -8.78 -1.05
N LYS A 29 -14.55 -9.83 -1.89
CA LYS A 29 -15.13 -11.12 -1.54
C LYS A 29 -14.49 -11.74 -0.30
N ARG A 30 -13.17 -11.64 -0.19
CA ARG A 30 -12.41 -12.15 0.96
C ARG A 30 -12.74 -11.34 2.22
N ASN A 31 -12.73 -10.02 2.13
CA ASN A 31 -13.00 -9.12 3.25
C ASN A 31 -14.43 -9.32 3.81
N ALA A 32 -15.40 -9.62 2.95
CA ALA A 32 -16.77 -9.89 3.37
C ALA A 32 -16.93 -11.12 4.28
N VAL A 33 -15.98 -12.07 4.20
CA VAL A 33 -16.02 -13.33 4.97
C VAL A 33 -14.88 -13.46 5.99
N THR A 34 -14.05 -12.42 6.11
CA THR A 34 -12.90 -12.40 7.04
C THR A 34 -13.04 -11.20 7.97
N PRO A 35 -13.90 -11.28 9.00
CA PRO A 35 -14.06 -10.20 9.95
C PRO A 35 -12.81 -10.03 10.82
N ASP A 36 -12.62 -8.82 11.33
CA ASP A 36 -11.58 -8.53 12.31
C ASP A 36 -11.76 -9.40 13.56
N ALA A 37 -10.65 -9.89 14.12
CA ALA A 37 -10.68 -10.70 15.33
C ALA A 37 -11.08 -9.83 16.53
N PRO A 38 -12.00 -10.30 17.40
CA PRO A 38 -12.38 -9.55 18.59
C PRO A 38 -11.20 -9.25 19.51
N GLY A 39 -11.13 -8.02 20.00
CA GLY A 39 -10.08 -7.58 20.93
C GLY A 39 -8.73 -7.27 20.28
N VAL A 40 -8.63 -7.29 18.95
CA VAL A 40 -7.45 -6.85 18.20
C VAL A 40 -7.71 -5.46 17.61
N PHE A 41 -6.81 -4.53 17.85
CA PHE A 41 -6.86 -3.21 17.24
C PHE A 41 -6.28 -3.27 15.83
N TYR A 42 -7.08 -2.97 14.83
CA TYR A 42 -6.66 -2.90 13.44
C TYR A 42 -6.55 -1.44 12.99
N GLN A 43 -5.47 -1.14 12.30
CA GLN A 43 -5.30 0.15 11.64
C GLN A 43 -4.63 -0.02 10.29
N SER A 44 -4.93 0.88 9.37
CA SER A 44 -4.32 0.94 8.07
C SER A 44 -3.75 2.31 7.76
N VAL A 45 -2.72 2.31 6.93
CA VAL A 45 -2.06 3.52 6.46
C VAL A 45 -1.99 3.46 4.94
N MET A 46 -2.30 4.56 4.31
CA MET A 46 -2.22 4.70 2.86
C MET A 46 -1.56 6.02 2.48
N SER A 47 -0.91 6.03 1.35
CA SER A 47 -0.34 7.21 0.73
C SER A 47 -0.89 7.38 -0.69
N TYR A 48 -0.58 8.49 -1.36
CA TYR A 48 -0.97 8.66 -2.75
C TYR A 48 -0.06 9.58 -3.55
N CYS A 49 -0.19 9.44 -4.87
CA CYS A 49 0.35 10.38 -5.83
C CYS A 49 -0.81 11.16 -6.49
N ARG A 50 -0.65 12.46 -6.73
CA ARG A 50 -1.68 13.25 -7.41
C ARG A 50 -1.69 13.02 -8.93
N ARG A 51 -0.54 12.63 -9.51
CA ARG A 51 -0.33 12.36 -10.94
C ARG A 51 0.74 11.27 -11.10
N ALA A 52 0.74 10.59 -12.24
CA ALA A 52 1.72 9.55 -12.56
C ALA A 52 3.18 10.02 -12.42
N GLN A 53 3.50 11.20 -12.95
CA GLN A 53 4.86 11.77 -12.88
C GLN A 53 5.30 12.18 -11.47
N HIS A 54 4.43 12.16 -10.49
CA HIS A 54 4.73 12.42 -9.08
C HIS A 54 5.16 11.16 -8.33
N GLY A 55 4.93 9.99 -8.91
CA GLY A 55 5.39 8.70 -8.41
C GLY A 55 6.76 8.32 -8.95
N LYS A 56 7.30 7.21 -8.46
CA LYS A 56 8.58 6.67 -8.90
C LYS A 56 8.40 5.47 -9.84
N PHE A 57 9.34 5.32 -10.77
CA PHE A 57 9.42 4.12 -11.61
C PHE A 57 9.64 2.85 -10.74
N PRO A 58 9.00 1.71 -11.03
CA PRO A 58 8.04 1.48 -12.14
C PRO A 58 6.58 1.84 -11.81
N LEU A 59 6.24 2.20 -10.59
CA LEU A 59 4.86 2.41 -10.11
C LEU A 59 4.16 3.63 -10.75
N ASN A 60 4.93 4.59 -11.27
CA ASN A 60 4.38 5.67 -12.07
C ASN A 60 3.75 5.19 -13.38
N MET A 61 4.14 4.02 -13.90
CA MET A 61 3.54 3.43 -15.11
C MET A 61 2.20 2.74 -14.83
N THR A 62 2.04 2.16 -13.64
CA THR A 62 0.79 1.51 -13.22
C THR A 62 -0.24 2.51 -12.69
N TYR A 63 0.20 3.68 -12.25
CA TYR A 63 -0.66 4.73 -11.71
C TYR A 63 -1.87 5.06 -12.60
N PRO A 64 -1.75 5.30 -13.93
CA PRO A 64 -2.92 5.64 -14.76
C PRO A 64 -3.91 4.49 -14.86
N ILE A 65 -3.46 3.25 -14.81
CA ILE A 65 -4.32 2.07 -14.86
C ILE A 65 -5.16 2.01 -13.58
N VAL A 66 -4.53 2.03 -12.42
CA VAL A 66 -5.24 2.06 -11.12
C VAL A 66 -6.13 3.28 -11.00
N LYS A 67 -5.67 4.45 -11.50
CA LYS A 67 -6.46 5.68 -11.52
C LYS A 67 -7.75 5.55 -12.33
N HIS A 68 -7.72 4.83 -13.44
CA HIS A 68 -8.88 4.63 -14.32
C HIS A 68 -9.95 3.76 -13.66
N PHE A 69 -9.56 2.68 -12.97
CA PHE A 69 -10.49 1.71 -12.39
C PHE A 69 -10.91 2.08 -10.94
N ASP A 70 -9.96 2.50 -10.12
CA ASP A 70 -10.13 2.59 -8.66
C ASP A 70 -9.85 3.99 -8.08
N GLY A 71 -9.47 4.96 -8.90
CA GLY A 71 -9.33 6.35 -8.47
C GLY A 71 -7.96 6.72 -7.89
N LEU A 72 -7.95 7.51 -6.82
CA LEU A 72 -6.72 8.02 -6.20
C LEU A 72 -5.87 6.88 -5.64
N ASN A 73 -4.56 6.87 -5.99
CA ASN A 73 -3.70 5.73 -5.65
C ASN A 73 -2.23 6.15 -5.46
N ASP A 74 -1.42 5.21 -4.96
CA ASP A 74 0.02 5.35 -4.72
C ASP A 74 0.90 4.77 -5.86
N GLY A 75 0.26 4.40 -6.96
CA GLY A 75 0.87 3.74 -8.11
C GLY A 75 0.57 2.23 -8.17
N LEU A 76 0.06 1.63 -7.10
CA LEU A 76 -0.27 0.20 -7.04
C LEU A 76 -1.63 -0.08 -6.41
N VAL A 77 -1.95 0.59 -5.30
CA VAL A 77 -3.16 0.38 -4.51
C VAL A 77 -3.99 1.67 -4.49
N ALA A 78 -5.30 1.55 -4.62
CA ALA A 78 -6.21 2.68 -4.49
C ALA A 78 -6.46 3.03 -3.02
N VAL A 79 -6.66 4.32 -2.74
CA VAL A 79 -6.89 4.83 -1.37
C VAL A 79 -8.08 4.15 -0.72
N ASP A 80 -9.18 3.98 -1.44
CA ASP A 80 -10.39 3.38 -0.87
C ASP A 80 -10.22 1.87 -0.62
N SER A 81 -9.43 1.17 -1.44
CA SER A 81 -9.10 -0.24 -1.24
C SER A 81 -8.22 -0.50 0.00
N ALA A 82 -7.47 0.50 0.46
CA ALA A 82 -6.60 0.39 1.63
C ALA A 82 -7.29 0.67 2.96
N ARG A 83 -8.56 1.05 2.96
CA ARG A 83 -9.31 1.33 4.20
C ARG A 83 -9.65 0.05 4.93
N TRP A 84 -9.03 -0.11 6.10
CA TRP A 84 -9.26 -1.25 6.97
C TRP A 84 -9.12 -0.88 8.44
N GLY A 85 -9.90 -1.54 9.30
CA GLY A 85 -9.81 -1.42 10.75
C GLY A 85 -10.44 -0.15 11.33
N GLU A 86 -10.22 0.05 12.61
CA GLU A 86 -10.80 1.15 13.39
C GLU A 86 -10.18 2.51 13.07
N ARG A 87 -8.96 2.51 12.53
CA ARG A 87 -8.23 3.73 12.20
C ARG A 87 -7.61 3.64 10.81
N PHE A 88 -7.91 4.65 10.02
CA PHE A 88 -7.30 4.86 8.71
C PHE A 88 -6.51 6.18 8.70
N THR A 89 -5.24 6.10 8.31
CA THR A 89 -4.37 7.28 8.17
C THR A 89 -3.99 7.46 6.71
N LEU A 90 -4.34 8.61 6.13
CA LEU A 90 -3.94 8.99 4.79
C LEU A 90 -2.73 9.94 4.87
N LEU A 91 -1.61 9.51 4.29
CA LEU A 91 -0.39 10.31 4.17
C LEU A 91 -0.49 11.21 2.95
N GLU A 92 -0.65 12.50 3.20
CA GLU A 92 -0.81 13.49 2.14
C GLU A 92 0.54 14.07 1.68
N PRO A 93 0.84 14.04 0.36
CA PRO A 93 2.06 14.65 -0.15
C PRO A 93 1.98 16.18 -0.04
N LYS A 94 2.98 16.79 0.58
CA LYS A 94 3.07 18.26 0.78
C LYS A 94 3.63 19.00 -0.44
N GLY A 95 4.20 18.29 -1.41
CA GLY A 95 4.82 18.87 -2.60
C GLY A 95 4.32 18.25 -3.91
N LYS A 96 5.07 18.51 -4.99
CA LYS A 96 4.83 17.87 -6.29
C LYS A 96 5.14 16.38 -6.26
N ARG A 97 6.19 15.98 -5.55
CA ARG A 97 6.54 14.57 -5.34
C ARG A 97 5.46 13.93 -4.48
N GLY A 98 4.81 12.89 -5.01
CA GLY A 98 3.86 12.08 -4.27
C GLY A 98 4.55 11.12 -3.30
N ILE A 99 3.79 10.47 -2.46
CA ILE A 99 4.27 9.37 -1.63
C ILE A 99 3.77 8.09 -2.30
N SER A 100 4.65 7.40 -3.03
CA SER A 100 4.32 6.19 -3.76
C SER A 100 4.37 4.95 -2.86
N HIS A 101 3.84 3.83 -3.34
CA HIS A 101 3.70 2.58 -2.57
C HIS A 101 4.99 2.14 -1.84
N GLY A 102 6.13 2.20 -2.50
CA GLY A 102 7.42 1.83 -1.90
C GLY A 102 8.00 2.87 -0.94
N ASP A 103 7.52 4.10 -0.97
CA ASP A 103 8.07 5.18 -0.14
C ASP A 103 7.68 5.01 1.33
N VAL A 104 6.53 4.40 1.60
CA VAL A 104 6.06 4.17 2.98
C VAL A 104 6.95 3.19 3.74
N VAL A 105 7.65 2.31 3.03
CA VAL A 105 8.62 1.36 3.60
C VAL A 105 10.09 1.73 3.30
N ASP A 106 10.33 2.96 2.87
CA ASP A 106 11.66 3.50 2.53
C ASP A 106 12.43 2.65 1.49
N LEU A 107 11.70 2.02 0.57
CA LEU A 107 12.28 1.10 -0.41
C LEU A 107 13.40 1.74 -1.25
N ASN A 108 13.24 3.00 -1.58
CA ASN A 108 14.18 3.75 -2.42
C ASN A 108 15.16 4.61 -1.63
N ARG A 109 15.04 4.70 -0.32
CA ARG A 109 15.84 5.53 0.58
C ARG A 109 15.93 6.99 0.09
N GLU A 110 14.79 7.53 -0.33
CA GLU A 110 14.67 8.90 -0.83
C GLU A 110 14.14 9.85 0.24
N ASN A 111 14.68 11.05 0.27
CA ASN A 111 14.06 12.12 1.04
C ASN A 111 12.86 12.70 0.27
N ILE A 112 11.66 12.48 0.79
CA ILE A 112 10.44 13.01 0.20
C ILE A 112 10.10 14.32 0.89
N PRO A 113 9.95 15.43 0.16
CA PRO A 113 9.62 16.71 0.78
C PRO A 113 8.34 16.65 1.61
N GLY A 114 8.48 16.88 2.90
CA GLY A 114 7.37 16.90 3.86
C GLY A 114 6.87 15.53 4.32
N PHE A 115 7.60 14.45 4.01
CA PHE A 115 7.35 13.12 4.57
C PHE A 115 8.68 12.47 4.95
N ASP A 116 8.89 12.28 6.26
CA ASP A 116 9.98 11.48 6.81
C ASP A 116 9.42 10.14 7.28
N VAL A 117 9.82 9.06 6.61
CA VAL A 117 9.33 7.70 6.90
C VAL A 117 9.74 7.24 8.30
N ARG A 118 10.90 7.64 8.80
CA ARG A 118 11.39 7.23 10.12
C ARG A 118 10.60 7.93 11.22
N GLU A 119 10.39 9.25 11.09
CA GLU A 119 9.53 10.00 12.00
C GLU A 119 8.08 9.49 11.97
N PHE A 120 7.60 9.09 10.81
CA PHE A 120 6.29 8.46 10.69
C PHE A 120 6.21 7.18 11.54
N TYR A 121 7.16 6.23 11.42
CA TYR A 121 7.15 5.00 12.21
C TYR A 121 7.38 5.24 13.70
N VAL A 122 8.24 6.18 14.08
CA VAL A 122 8.40 6.60 15.49
C VAL A 122 7.09 7.12 16.06
N SER A 123 6.39 7.97 15.29
CA SER A 123 5.08 8.52 15.69
C SER A 123 4.02 7.43 15.82
N LEU A 124 4.01 6.47 14.88
CA LEU A 124 3.10 5.33 14.90
C LEU A 124 3.32 4.46 16.15
N ALA A 125 4.58 4.11 16.44
CA ALA A 125 4.94 3.33 17.61
C ALA A 125 4.60 4.08 18.93
N ALA A 126 4.85 5.38 18.99
CA ALA A 126 4.49 6.21 20.13
C ALA A 126 2.96 6.28 20.35
N ASP A 127 2.19 6.32 19.27
CA ASP A 127 0.73 6.28 19.36
C ASP A 127 0.22 4.94 19.91
N LEU A 128 0.72 3.82 19.39
CA LEU A 128 0.39 2.49 19.88
C LEU A 128 0.71 2.36 21.37
N LYS A 129 1.91 2.78 21.79
CA LYS A 129 2.30 2.79 23.20
C LYS A 129 1.34 3.62 24.07
N ARG A 130 0.90 4.81 23.63
CA ARG A 130 -0.07 5.62 24.38
C ARG A 130 -1.44 4.95 24.53
N ARG A 131 -1.78 4.06 23.59
CA ARG A 131 -3.03 3.27 23.61
C ARG A 131 -2.94 2.01 24.46
N GLY A 132 -1.76 1.66 24.95
CA GLY A 132 -1.54 0.50 25.80
C GLY A 132 -1.12 -0.78 25.06
N PHE A 133 -0.63 -0.64 23.82
CA PHE A 133 -0.05 -1.74 23.04
C PHE A 133 1.45 -1.84 23.21
#